data_b2cba05cd0de142819cb03f6f07fcb64
#
_entry.id   b2cba05cd0de142819cb03f6f07fcb64
#
_cell.length_a   1.000
_cell.length_b   1.000
_cell.length_c   1.000
_cell.angle_alpha   90.00
_cell.angle_beta   90.00
_cell.angle_gamma   90.00
#
_symmetry.space_group_name_H-M   'P 1'
#
loop_
_entity.id
_entity.type
_entity.pdbx_description
1 polymer ?
#
loop_
_entity_poly.entity_id
_entity_poly.type
_entity_poly.pdbx_seq_one_letter_code
_entity_poly.pdbx_strand_id
1 'polypeptide(L)'
;DHRDLHSFPTRRSSDLLLAILRLKKRWEFLGLTFLIWFLYILLYLVCFYSIAETSQLELKALLLGFLGGSLGIILVQGGVGVYPVLVASALVMYGADYDVVIALGWVTWAAQTLLLVVAGAVSFYLMPRMNEEG
;
A
#
# COMPACT_ATOMS: atom_id res chain seq x y z
N ASP A 1 -15.21 -46.98 -0.97
CA ASP A 1 -15.65 -45.97 -1.94
C ASP A 1 -14.78 -44.74 -1.80
N HIS A 2 -13.69 -44.77 -2.57
CA HIS A 2 -12.64 -43.74 -2.54
C HIS A 2 -12.69 -42.89 -3.82
N ARG A 3 -13.63 -42.00 -3.91
CA ARG A 3 -13.68 -41.10 -5.08
C ARG A 3 -14.27 -39.76 -4.74
N ASP A 4 -13.59 -38.88 -3.97
CA ASP A 4 -13.96 -37.47 -3.95
C ASP A 4 -12.85 -36.55 -3.32
N LEU A 5 -11.57 -36.82 -3.65
CA LEU A 5 -10.46 -36.05 -3.09
C LEU A 5 -9.70 -35.13 -4.08
N HIS A 6 -10.24 -34.86 -5.26
CA HIS A 6 -9.56 -33.99 -6.24
C HIS A 6 -10.50 -33.01 -6.95
N SER A 7 -11.20 -32.20 -6.18
CA SER A 7 -11.72 -30.94 -6.72
C SER A 7 -11.19 -29.76 -5.92
N PHE A 8 -9.94 -29.40 -6.14
CA PHE A 8 -9.44 -28.10 -5.73
C PHE A 8 -10.22 -27.03 -6.50
N PRO A 9 -10.92 -26.13 -5.81
CA PRO A 9 -11.73 -25.14 -6.50
C PRO A 9 -10.87 -24.01 -7.07
N THR A 10 -10.52 -24.13 -8.34
CA THR A 10 -10.06 -22.99 -9.18
C THR A 10 -11.14 -21.89 -9.33
N ARG A 11 -12.34 -22.12 -8.77
CA ARG A 11 -13.45 -21.15 -8.76
C ARG A 11 -13.28 -19.96 -7.81
N ARG A 12 -12.30 -19.99 -6.90
CA ARG A 12 -12.24 -19.01 -5.79
C ARG A 12 -11.92 -17.58 -6.23
N SER A 13 -11.15 -17.40 -7.30
CA SER A 13 -10.77 -16.06 -7.76
C SER A 13 -11.91 -15.34 -8.50
N SER A 14 -12.64 -16.05 -9.35
CA SER A 14 -13.80 -15.50 -10.06
C SER A 14 -14.99 -15.25 -9.12
N ASP A 15 -15.18 -16.11 -8.11
CA ASP A 15 -16.24 -15.93 -7.11
C ASP A 15 -15.97 -14.73 -6.20
N LEU A 16 -14.70 -14.44 -5.87
CA LEU A 16 -14.30 -13.24 -5.13
C LEU A 16 -14.53 -11.97 -5.96
N LEU A 17 -14.19 -11.96 -7.24
CA LEU A 17 -14.46 -10.83 -8.13
C LEU A 17 -15.97 -10.59 -8.29
N LEU A 18 -16.76 -11.66 -8.45
CA LEU A 18 -18.21 -11.57 -8.51
C LEU A 18 -18.84 -11.15 -7.17
N ALA A 19 -18.25 -11.56 -6.04
CA ALA A 19 -18.68 -11.12 -4.72
C ALA A 19 -18.48 -9.61 -4.53
N ILE A 20 -17.34 -9.07 -5.00
CA ILE A 20 -17.08 -7.62 -4.98
C ILE A 20 -18.09 -6.86 -5.84
N LEU A 21 -18.42 -7.39 -7.03
CA LEU A 21 -19.41 -6.79 -7.93
C LEU A 21 -20.85 -6.86 -7.37
N ARG A 22 -21.14 -7.82 -6.48
CA ARG A 22 -22.45 -8.01 -5.82
C ARG A 22 -22.59 -7.26 -4.49
N LEU A 23 -21.55 -6.59 -3.99
CA LEU A 23 -21.65 -5.76 -2.79
C LEU A 23 -22.67 -4.66 -3.02
N LYS A 24 -23.68 -4.57 -2.14
CA LYS A 24 -24.68 -3.48 -2.14
C LYS A 24 -24.03 -2.09 -2.04
N LYS A 25 -22.81 -2.00 -1.46
CA LYS A 25 -22.03 -0.77 -1.22
C LYS A 25 -20.72 -0.72 -2.03
N ARG A 26 -20.73 -1.25 -3.25
CA ARG A 26 -19.54 -1.29 -4.12
C ARG A 26 -18.88 0.07 -4.35
N TRP A 27 -19.67 1.13 -4.44
CA TRP A 27 -19.16 2.49 -4.64
C TRP A 27 -18.44 3.02 -3.40
N GLU A 28 -18.92 2.70 -2.19
CA GLU A 28 -18.24 3.04 -0.94
C GLU A 28 -16.90 2.30 -0.85
N PHE A 29 -16.87 1.01 -1.19
CA PHE A 29 -15.65 0.21 -1.21
C PHE A 29 -14.61 0.76 -2.20
N LEU A 30 -15.03 1.07 -3.44
CA LEU A 30 -14.15 1.67 -4.45
C LEU A 30 -13.65 3.04 -4.00
N GLY A 31 -14.52 3.89 -3.45
CA GLY A 31 -14.16 5.21 -2.94
C GLY A 31 -13.11 5.13 -1.83
N LEU A 32 -13.27 4.22 -0.87
CA LEU A 32 -12.29 4.00 0.19
C LEU A 32 -10.95 3.46 -0.36
N THR A 33 -11.00 2.55 -1.33
CA THR A 33 -9.79 2.03 -1.97
C THR A 33 -9.02 3.14 -2.67
N PHE A 34 -9.70 3.98 -3.46
CA PHE A 34 -9.08 5.14 -4.10
C PHE A 34 -8.52 6.13 -3.08
N LEU A 35 -9.24 6.37 -1.98
CA LEU A 35 -8.78 7.25 -0.92
C LEU A 35 -7.48 6.74 -0.28
N ILE A 36 -7.38 5.44 0.01
CA ILE A 36 -6.18 4.84 0.58
C ILE A 36 -4.99 4.98 -0.37
N TRP A 37 -5.16 4.68 -1.65
CA TRP A 37 -4.10 4.85 -2.65
C TRP A 37 -3.69 6.30 -2.81
N PHE A 38 -4.64 7.21 -2.82
CA PHE A 38 -4.39 8.65 -2.87
C PHE A 38 -3.57 9.12 -1.66
N LEU A 39 -3.91 8.67 -0.45
CA LEU A 39 -3.18 8.99 0.76
C LEU A 39 -1.75 8.43 0.74
N TYR A 40 -1.54 7.23 0.20
CA TYR A 40 -0.20 6.65 0.06
C TYR A 40 0.67 7.44 -0.92
N ILE A 41 0.10 7.82 -2.06
CA ILE A 41 0.80 8.65 -3.05
C ILE A 41 1.13 10.01 -2.44
N LEU A 42 0.17 10.64 -1.78
CA LEU A 42 0.37 11.95 -1.15
C LEU A 42 1.45 11.90 -0.08
N LEU A 43 1.43 10.89 0.78
CA LEU A 43 2.44 10.70 1.83
C LEU A 43 3.84 10.51 1.22
N TYR A 44 3.94 9.67 0.18
CA TYR A 44 5.21 9.46 -0.53
C TYR A 44 5.71 10.76 -1.16
N LEU A 45 4.84 11.53 -1.81
CA LEU A 45 5.16 12.83 -2.39
C LEU A 45 5.69 13.81 -1.34
N VAL A 46 5.01 13.91 -0.19
CA VAL A 46 5.43 14.80 0.90
C VAL A 46 6.83 14.39 1.40
N CYS A 47 7.07 13.11 1.65
CA CYS A 47 8.39 12.63 2.07
C CYS A 47 9.47 12.91 1.01
N PHE A 48 9.18 12.63 -0.26
CA PHE A 48 10.10 12.81 -1.38
C PHE A 48 10.52 14.25 -1.57
N TYR A 49 9.57 15.20 -1.51
CA TYR A 49 9.84 16.62 -1.68
C TYR A 49 10.34 17.32 -0.39
N SER A 50 10.25 16.67 0.76
CA SER A 50 10.78 17.19 2.03
C SER A 50 12.32 17.10 2.11
N ILE A 51 12.94 16.24 1.31
CA ILE A 51 14.39 16.07 1.27
C ILE A 51 14.94 16.82 0.06
N ALA A 52 15.87 17.74 0.30
CA ALA A 52 16.41 18.62 -0.74
C ALA A 52 17.04 17.84 -1.91
N GLU A 53 17.69 16.72 -1.63
CA GLU A 53 18.35 15.88 -2.62
C GLU A 53 17.33 15.16 -3.54
N THR A 54 16.31 14.54 -2.96
CA THR A 54 15.29 13.84 -3.75
C THR A 54 14.34 14.78 -4.45
N SER A 55 14.10 15.98 -3.90
CA SER A 55 13.21 16.98 -4.52
C SER A 55 13.69 17.50 -5.88
N GLN A 56 14.98 17.35 -6.17
CA GLN A 56 15.59 17.77 -7.44
C GLN A 56 15.58 16.64 -8.51
N LEU A 57 15.21 15.42 -8.11
CA LEU A 57 15.13 14.30 -9.04
C LEU A 57 13.93 14.42 -9.98
N GLU A 58 14.07 13.83 -11.16
CA GLU A 58 13.00 13.80 -12.15
C GLU A 58 11.75 13.07 -11.67
N LEU A 59 10.60 13.39 -12.24
CA LEU A 59 9.33 12.69 -11.99
C LEU A 59 9.44 11.16 -12.21
N LYS A 60 10.33 10.73 -13.12
CA LYS A 60 10.59 9.30 -13.35
C LYS A 60 11.18 8.61 -12.13
N ALA A 61 12.09 9.27 -11.43
CA ALA A 61 12.69 8.76 -10.19
C ALA A 61 11.61 8.60 -9.10
N LEU A 62 10.77 9.61 -8.94
CA LEU A 62 9.64 9.58 -8.00
C LEU A 62 8.72 8.38 -8.27
N LEU A 63 8.29 8.21 -9.53
CA LEU A 63 7.40 7.10 -9.92
C LEU A 63 8.07 5.74 -9.72
N LEU A 64 9.35 5.62 -10.07
CA LEU A 64 10.08 4.35 -9.92
C LEU A 64 10.29 4.01 -8.44
N GLY A 65 10.61 5.00 -7.60
CA GLY A 65 10.70 4.81 -6.14
C GLY A 65 9.37 4.39 -5.52
N PHE A 66 8.26 5.01 -5.91
CA PHE A 66 6.92 4.62 -5.48
C PHE A 66 6.55 3.19 -5.90
N LEU A 67 6.84 2.82 -7.16
CA LEU A 67 6.62 1.46 -7.66
C LEU A 67 7.50 0.45 -6.92
N GLY A 68 8.78 0.77 -6.68
CA GLY A 68 9.70 -0.06 -5.90
C GLY A 68 9.17 -0.33 -4.49
N GLY A 69 8.74 0.71 -3.80
CA GLY A 69 8.10 0.58 -2.48
C GLY A 69 6.84 -0.29 -2.51
N SER A 70 5.97 -0.08 -3.49
CA SER A 70 4.74 -0.87 -3.66
C SER A 70 5.05 -2.36 -3.89
N LEU A 71 6.06 -2.67 -4.71
CA LEU A 71 6.53 -4.04 -4.90
C LEU A 71 7.08 -4.63 -3.59
N GLY A 72 7.79 -3.84 -2.78
CA GLY A 72 8.29 -4.26 -1.48
C GLY A 72 7.19 -4.76 -0.54
N ILE A 73 6.05 -4.09 -0.52
CA ILE A 73 4.89 -4.49 0.29
C ILE A 73 4.26 -5.79 -0.22
N ILE A 74 4.27 -6.01 -1.54
CA ILE A 74 3.72 -7.23 -2.17
C ILE A 74 4.64 -8.43 -1.92
N LEU A 75 5.97 -8.23 -2.03
CA LEU A 75 6.95 -9.31 -1.88
C LEU A 75 7.07 -9.80 -0.44
N VAL A 76 7.02 -8.88 0.52
CA VAL A 76 7.08 -9.19 1.95
C VAL A 76 5.90 -8.56 2.64
N GLN A 77 5.13 -9.36 3.35
CA GLN A 77 3.95 -8.87 4.06
C GLN A 77 4.31 -7.69 4.97
N GLY A 78 3.72 -6.51 4.68
CA GLY A 78 4.02 -5.27 5.39
C GLY A 78 5.29 -4.55 4.94
N GLY A 79 6.07 -5.10 3.98
CA GLY A 79 7.22 -4.44 3.37
C GLY A 79 8.43 -4.21 4.28
N VAL A 80 8.46 -4.82 5.48
CA VAL A 80 9.50 -4.56 6.49
C VAL A 80 10.89 -4.83 5.90
N GLY A 81 11.74 -3.81 5.87
CA GLY A 81 13.10 -3.88 5.34
C GLY A 81 13.19 -3.91 3.81
N VAL A 82 12.29 -4.60 3.11
CA VAL A 82 12.31 -4.69 1.65
C VAL A 82 11.81 -3.39 1.00
N TYR A 83 10.80 -2.75 1.58
CA TYR A 83 10.30 -1.46 1.09
C TYR A 83 11.40 -0.39 1.01
N PRO A 84 12.15 -0.07 2.10
CA PRO A 84 13.22 0.91 2.05
C PRO A 84 14.31 0.56 1.06
N VAL A 85 14.69 -0.71 0.97
CA VAL A 85 15.75 -1.17 0.06
C VAL A 85 15.33 -1.00 -1.40
N LEU A 86 14.10 -1.34 -1.76
CA LEU A 86 13.63 -1.18 -3.15
C LEU A 86 13.44 0.28 -3.54
N VAL A 87 12.95 1.13 -2.62
CA VAL A 87 12.88 2.58 -2.83
C VAL A 87 14.28 3.14 -3.05
N ALA A 88 15.24 2.81 -2.18
CA ALA A 88 16.61 3.28 -2.29
C ALA A 88 17.26 2.80 -3.58
N SER A 89 17.14 1.52 -3.92
CA SER A 89 17.70 0.96 -5.16
C SER A 89 17.15 1.67 -6.41
N ALA A 90 15.87 2.02 -6.41
CA ALA A 90 15.27 2.76 -7.50
C ALA A 90 15.83 4.18 -7.63
N LEU A 91 16.00 4.90 -6.52
CA LEU A 91 16.42 6.31 -6.53
C LEU A 91 17.93 6.48 -6.78
N VAL A 92 18.76 5.54 -6.32
CA VAL A 92 20.21 5.51 -6.61
C VAL A 92 20.48 5.44 -8.12
N MET A 93 19.62 4.77 -8.90
CA MET A 93 19.74 4.75 -10.36
C MET A 93 19.62 6.14 -11.01
N TYR A 94 19.06 7.11 -10.30
CA TYR A 94 18.95 8.50 -10.72
C TYR A 94 19.99 9.43 -10.07
N GLY A 95 21.00 8.83 -9.42
CA GLY A 95 22.13 9.56 -8.87
C GLY A 95 21.95 10.08 -7.44
N ALA A 96 20.90 9.66 -6.72
CA ALA A 96 20.72 10.00 -5.32
C ALA A 96 21.70 9.22 -4.43
N ASP A 97 22.11 9.85 -3.31
CA ASP A 97 22.95 9.19 -2.32
C ASP A 97 22.20 8.08 -1.59
N TYR A 98 22.84 6.90 -1.46
CA TYR A 98 22.19 5.73 -0.87
C TYR A 98 21.73 5.95 0.57
N ASP A 99 22.54 6.62 1.39
CA ASP A 99 22.22 6.82 2.81
C ASP A 99 20.99 7.74 2.98
N VAL A 100 20.84 8.72 2.09
CA VAL A 100 19.69 9.62 2.08
C VAL A 100 18.43 8.89 1.65
N VAL A 101 18.49 8.13 0.55
CA VAL A 101 17.29 7.48 0.00
C VAL A 101 16.86 6.24 0.77
N ILE A 102 17.77 5.55 1.46
CA ILE A 102 17.39 4.47 2.37
C ILE A 102 16.68 5.03 3.61
N ALA A 103 17.13 6.20 4.12
CA ALA A 103 16.44 6.89 5.20
C ALA A 103 15.04 7.35 4.77
N LEU A 104 14.90 7.93 3.56
CA LEU A 104 13.61 8.26 2.96
C LEU A 104 12.67 7.04 2.92
N GLY A 105 13.19 5.88 2.48
CA GLY A 105 12.42 4.64 2.44
C GLY A 105 11.90 4.21 3.82
N TRP A 106 12.75 4.29 4.86
CA TRP A 106 12.34 3.98 6.23
C TRP A 106 11.31 4.96 6.79
N VAL A 107 11.50 6.25 6.57
CA VAL A 107 10.56 7.29 7.01
C VAL A 107 9.21 7.10 6.35
N THR A 108 9.19 6.89 5.04
CA THR A 108 7.95 6.68 4.28
C THR A 108 7.24 5.40 4.72
N TRP A 109 7.98 4.31 4.89
CA TRP A 109 7.43 3.04 5.39
C TRP A 109 6.81 3.19 6.79
N ALA A 110 7.52 3.84 7.71
CA ALA A 110 7.04 4.07 9.07
C ALA A 110 5.78 4.95 9.08
N ALA A 111 5.76 6.01 8.27
CA ALA A 111 4.62 6.91 8.16
C ALA A 111 3.39 6.21 7.56
N GLN A 112 3.55 5.37 6.53
CA GLN A 112 2.46 4.55 5.97
C GLN A 112 1.93 3.54 6.98
N THR A 113 2.80 2.88 7.72
CA THR A 113 2.43 1.93 8.77
C THR A 113 1.65 2.63 9.88
N LEU A 114 2.11 3.79 10.33
CA LEU A 114 1.42 4.60 11.33
C LEU A 114 0.04 5.03 10.85
N LEU A 115 -0.08 5.49 9.61
CA LEU A 115 -1.36 5.85 9.00
C LEU A 115 -2.35 4.67 9.04
N LEU A 116 -1.90 3.46 8.68
CA LEU A 116 -2.73 2.26 8.72
C LEU A 116 -3.18 1.90 10.14
N VAL A 117 -2.28 1.98 11.12
CA VAL A 117 -2.60 1.69 12.52
C VAL A 117 -3.64 2.69 13.05
N VAL A 118 -3.45 3.98 12.78
CA VAL A 118 -4.40 5.03 13.19
C VAL A 118 -5.75 4.85 12.50
N ALA A 119 -5.77 4.63 11.18
CA ALA A 119 -7.00 4.40 10.44
C ALA A 119 -7.74 3.14 10.93
N GLY A 120 -7.01 2.06 11.20
CA GLY A 120 -7.57 0.83 11.76
C GLY A 120 -8.17 1.03 13.15
N ALA A 121 -7.47 1.74 14.03
CA ALA A 121 -7.95 2.06 15.37
C ALA A 121 -9.23 2.92 15.34
N VAL A 122 -9.26 3.94 14.50
CA VAL A 122 -10.45 4.80 14.29
C VAL A 122 -11.62 3.98 13.76
N SER A 123 -11.39 3.13 12.75
CA SER A 123 -12.43 2.25 12.21
C SER A 123 -12.99 1.30 13.26
N PHE A 124 -12.13 0.70 14.07
CA PHE A 124 -12.55 -0.19 15.15
C PHE A 124 -13.39 0.54 16.20
N TYR A 125 -13.05 1.77 16.53
CA TYR A 125 -13.79 2.59 17.50
C TYR A 125 -15.16 3.05 16.98
N LEU A 126 -15.28 3.32 15.68
CA LEU A 126 -16.51 3.80 15.05
C LEU A 126 -17.50 2.67 14.71
N MET A 127 -17.00 1.45 14.46
CA MET A 127 -17.84 0.31 14.03
C MET A 127 -19.00 -0.01 14.99
N PRO A 128 -18.84 -0.05 16.33
CA PRO A 128 -19.94 -0.32 17.24
C PRO A 128 -21.04 0.74 17.21
N ARG A 129 -20.64 2.01 17.04
CA ARG A 129 -21.59 3.14 17.04
C ARG A 129 -22.47 3.19 15.80
N MET A 130 -21.98 2.72 14.66
CA MET A 130 -22.75 2.65 13.41
C MET A 130 -23.73 1.47 13.38
N ASN A 131 -23.52 0.47 14.25
CA ASN A 131 -24.37 -0.72 14.29
C ASN A 131 -25.54 -0.59 15.31
N GLU A 132 -25.53 0.45 16.15
CA GLU A 132 -26.61 0.74 17.10
C GLU A 132 -27.75 1.58 16.48
N GLU A 133 -27.53 2.15 15.29
CA GLU A 133 -28.53 2.97 14.58
C GLU A 133 -29.27 2.21 13.44
N GLY A 134 -29.08 0.92 13.31
CA GLY A 134 -29.73 0.03 12.31
C GLY A 134 -30.54 -1.06 12.98
#